data_cd1bce11bb84338f65227046013a48f8
#
_entry.id   cd1bce11bb84338f65227046013a48f8
#
_cell.length_a   1.000
_cell.length_b   1.000
_cell.length_c   1.000
_cell.angle_alpha   90.00
_cell.angle_beta   90.00
_cell.angle_gamma   90.00
#
_symmetry.space_group_name_H-M   'P 1'
#
loop_
_entity.id
_entity.type
_entity.pdbx_description
1 polymer ?
#
loop_
_entity_poly.entity_id
_entity_poly.type
_entity_poly.pdbx_seq_one_letter_code
_entity_poly.pdbx_strand_id
1 'polypeptide(L)'
;WKAAKENEPSWDSPWGKGRPGWHIECSAMCMRHLGETVDIHAGGEDLVFPHHENEIAQSEAATGKPFARYWLHARHLLVNGEKMSKSKGNFFTLRDLLQKGYDPMAIRYVLMSVHYRQQLNFTLESLKEAREVIEKLDNCYFQCLSRIRIAGQKNGGELNLGASAAEIGKALGDDLNIAKALAIFQKTVSEINVHLAHLSETGLSACVEFFERMDRIFGFDISSVREIPSDVMRTLSEYVEARKVKDFATSDQLRKAIAEKGWQVKDGRPGEPSTVKKNRRVWDGKK
;
A
#
# COMPACT_ATOMS: atom_id res chain seq x y z
N TRP A 1 -23.59 31.63 -4.32
CA TRP A 1 -23.49 32.69 -3.31
C TRP A 1 -24.53 32.49 -2.22
N LYS A 2 -24.10 32.59 -0.92
CA LYS A 2 -25.00 32.45 0.24
C LYS A 2 -25.05 33.76 0.99
N ALA A 3 -26.25 34.20 1.35
CA ALA A 3 -26.43 35.40 2.17
C ALA A 3 -25.66 35.28 3.50
N ALA A 4 -25.04 36.36 3.94
CA ALA A 4 -24.32 36.42 5.20
C ALA A 4 -25.26 36.17 6.38
N LYS A 5 -24.77 35.37 7.34
CA LYS A 5 -25.38 35.28 8.68
C LYS A 5 -24.59 36.14 9.65
N GLU A 6 -25.21 36.44 10.76
CA GLU A 6 -24.58 37.19 11.84
C GLU A 6 -23.31 36.45 12.33
N ASN A 7 -22.21 37.18 12.47
CA ASN A 7 -20.90 36.67 12.88
C ASN A 7 -20.20 35.70 11.91
N GLU A 8 -20.64 35.58 10.63
CA GLU A 8 -19.92 34.88 9.58
C GLU A 8 -19.02 35.84 8.78
N PRO A 9 -17.82 35.38 8.29
CA PRO A 9 -17.10 36.15 7.29
C PRO A 9 -17.97 36.41 6.07
N SER A 10 -17.94 37.62 5.54
CA SER A 10 -18.76 37.99 4.40
C SER A 10 -18.09 39.03 3.53
N TRP A 11 -18.48 39.04 2.26
CA TRP A 11 -18.01 39.97 1.25
C TRP A 11 -19.19 40.65 0.55
N ASP A 12 -18.93 41.81 0.00
CA ASP A 12 -19.89 42.51 -0.84
C ASP A 12 -20.02 41.83 -2.20
N SER A 13 -21.21 41.80 -2.75
CA SER A 13 -21.49 41.28 -4.09
C SER A 13 -22.67 42.02 -4.71
N PRO A 14 -22.89 41.88 -6.05
CA PRO A 14 -24.10 42.47 -6.70
C PRO A 14 -25.42 41.97 -6.11
N TRP A 15 -25.38 40.83 -5.40
CA TRP A 15 -26.55 40.20 -4.77
C TRP A 15 -26.65 40.48 -3.27
N GLY A 16 -25.84 41.41 -2.74
CA GLY A 16 -25.74 41.72 -1.32
C GLY A 16 -24.58 41.01 -0.61
N LYS A 17 -24.45 41.32 0.70
CA LYS A 17 -23.44 40.71 1.55
C LYS A 17 -23.65 39.22 1.69
N GLY A 18 -22.58 38.45 1.49
CA GLY A 18 -22.64 37.01 1.56
C GLY A 18 -21.27 36.34 1.50
N ARG A 19 -21.30 35.05 1.36
CA ARG A 19 -20.09 34.20 1.23
C ARG A 19 -20.24 33.20 0.09
N PRO A 20 -19.12 32.70 -0.46
CA PRO A 20 -19.17 31.62 -1.42
C PRO A 20 -19.82 30.36 -0.81
N GLY A 21 -20.52 29.61 -1.62
CA GLY A 21 -20.92 28.24 -1.30
C GLY A 21 -19.83 27.25 -1.67
N TRP A 22 -19.93 26.03 -1.17
CA TRP A 22 -18.92 24.98 -1.35
C TRP A 22 -18.50 24.75 -2.81
N HIS A 23 -19.43 24.74 -3.74
CA HIS A 23 -19.12 24.46 -5.16
C HIS A 23 -18.21 25.51 -5.76
N ILE A 24 -18.52 26.79 -5.57
CA ILE A 24 -17.73 27.90 -6.12
C ILE A 24 -16.36 28.02 -5.44
N GLU A 25 -16.23 27.60 -4.17
CA GLU A 25 -14.94 27.54 -3.48
C GLU A 25 -14.00 26.58 -4.21
N CYS A 26 -14.46 25.37 -4.51
CA CYS A 26 -13.66 24.37 -5.24
C CYS A 26 -13.34 24.82 -6.68
N SER A 27 -14.34 25.35 -7.42
CA SER A 27 -14.12 25.89 -8.76
C SER A 27 -13.04 26.97 -8.78
N ALA A 28 -13.12 27.96 -7.86
CA ALA A 28 -12.16 29.04 -7.77
C ALA A 28 -10.77 28.57 -7.33
N MET A 29 -10.68 27.66 -6.36
CA MET A 29 -9.40 27.11 -5.88
C MET A 29 -8.71 26.27 -6.95
N CYS A 30 -9.45 25.41 -7.65
CA CYS A 30 -8.90 24.62 -8.76
C CYS A 30 -8.34 25.54 -9.86
N MET A 31 -9.11 26.50 -10.34
CA MET A 31 -8.64 27.45 -11.36
C MET A 31 -7.42 28.25 -10.88
N ARG A 32 -7.38 28.65 -9.61
CA ARG A 32 -6.28 29.45 -9.05
C ARG A 32 -4.98 28.68 -8.94
N HIS A 33 -5.02 27.41 -8.54
CA HIS A 33 -3.84 26.62 -8.18
C HIS A 33 -3.42 25.61 -9.23
N LEU A 34 -4.37 25.10 -10.03
CA LEU A 34 -4.14 24.02 -11.00
C LEU A 34 -4.36 24.45 -12.45
N GLY A 35 -4.93 25.65 -12.66
CA GLY A 35 -5.25 26.17 -13.99
C GLY A 35 -6.71 25.96 -14.38
N GLU A 36 -7.06 26.43 -15.59
CA GLU A 36 -8.45 26.45 -16.07
C GLU A 36 -8.99 25.05 -16.39
N THR A 37 -8.11 24.11 -16.71
CA THR A 37 -8.43 22.70 -16.95
C THR A 37 -7.53 21.84 -16.10
N VAL A 38 -8.08 21.00 -15.24
CA VAL A 38 -7.33 20.02 -14.44
C VAL A 38 -7.23 18.69 -15.18
N ASP A 39 -6.13 17.94 -14.97
CA ASP A 39 -5.98 16.64 -15.63
C ASP A 39 -6.90 15.60 -15.01
N ILE A 40 -6.95 15.52 -13.67
CA ILE A 40 -7.76 14.54 -12.94
C ILE A 40 -8.52 15.26 -11.82
N HIS A 41 -9.84 15.10 -11.79
CA HIS A 41 -10.69 15.52 -10.69
C HIS A 41 -11.35 14.29 -10.07
N ALA A 42 -11.22 14.12 -8.75
CA ALA A 42 -11.68 12.93 -8.08
C ALA A 42 -12.52 13.25 -6.84
N GLY A 43 -13.47 12.36 -6.52
CA GLY A 43 -14.29 12.50 -5.32
C GLY A 43 -15.08 11.23 -4.99
N GLY A 44 -15.96 11.31 -4.00
CA GLY A 44 -16.94 10.27 -3.73
C GLY A 44 -18.05 10.26 -4.79
N GLU A 45 -18.70 9.12 -4.98
CA GLU A 45 -19.81 8.99 -5.92
C GLU A 45 -20.99 9.93 -5.62
N ASP A 46 -21.14 10.34 -4.37
CA ASP A 46 -22.16 11.30 -3.91
C ASP A 46 -21.88 12.74 -4.35
N LEU A 47 -20.64 13.04 -4.75
CA LEU A 47 -20.25 14.36 -5.24
C LEU A 47 -20.57 14.57 -6.72
N VAL A 48 -20.87 13.51 -7.48
CA VAL A 48 -21.25 13.63 -8.89
C VAL A 48 -22.34 14.67 -9.05
N PHE A 49 -23.39 14.56 -8.24
CA PHE A 49 -24.48 15.54 -8.20
C PHE A 49 -24.82 15.88 -6.74
N PRO A 50 -24.96 17.17 -6.40
CA PRO A 50 -24.87 18.33 -7.32
C PRO A 50 -23.47 18.98 -7.40
N HIS A 51 -22.45 18.49 -6.65
CA HIS A 51 -21.20 19.23 -6.43
C HIS A 51 -20.38 19.38 -7.72
N HIS A 52 -19.97 18.27 -8.32
CA HIS A 52 -19.13 18.27 -9.52
C HIS A 52 -19.85 18.85 -10.74
N GLU A 53 -21.15 18.60 -10.91
CA GLU A 53 -21.96 19.24 -11.96
C GLU A 53 -21.97 20.76 -11.83
N ASN A 54 -22.02 21.29 -10.58
CA ASN A 54 -21.93 22.72 -10.35
C ASN A 54 -20.51 23.27 -10.61
N GLU A 55 -19.47 22.52 -10.26
CA GLU A 55 -18.08 22.91 -10.58
C GLU A 55 -17.86 22.99 -12.09
N ILE A 56 -18.37 22.02 -12.86
CA ILE A 56 -18.35 22.04 -14.33
C ILE A 56 -19.06 23.29 -14.83
N ALA A 57 -20.31 23.49 -14.44
CA ALA A 57 -21.10 24.62 -14.89
C ALA A 57 -20.44 25.98 -14.58
N GLN A 58 -19.87 26.13 -13.39
CA GLN A 58 -19.21 27.38 -12.97
C GLN A 58 -17.89 27.60 -13.70
N SER A 59 -17.06 26.58 -13.79
CA SER A 59 -15.71 26.70 -14.37
C SER A 59 -15.78 26.84 -15.89
N GLU A 60 -16.58 26.05 -16.56
CA GLU A 60 -16.72 26.07 -18.02
C GLU A 60 -17.43 27.35 -18.52
N ALA A 61 -18.43 27.84 -17.77
CA ALA A 61 -19.04 29.14 -18.08
C ALA A 61 -18.07 30.30 -17.92
N ALA A 62 -17.15 30.22 -16.98
CA ALA A 62 -16.17 31.27 -16.73
C ALA A 62 -15.01 31.25 -17.72
N THR A 63 -14.56 30.07 -18.17
CA THR A 63 -13.33 29.90 -18.96
C THR A 63 -13.56 29.56 -20.43
N GLY A 64 -14.72 29.01 -20.78
CA GLY A 64 -15.00 28.45 -22.10
C GLY A 64 -14.23 27.16 -22.40
N LYS A 65 -13.62 26.53 -21.38
CA LYS A 65 -12.78 25.31 -21.52
C LYS A 65 -13.32 24.19 -20.66
N PRO A 66 -13.09 22.92 -21.03
CA PRO A 66 -13.43 21.77 -20.17
C PRO A 66 -12.76 21.91 -18.81
N PHE A 67 -13.50 21.70 -17.72
CA PHE A 67 -12.98 21.85 -16.36
C PHE A 67 -12.02 20.73 -15.98
N ALA A 68 -12.33 19.48 -16.31
CA ALA A 68 -11.47 18.33 -16.03
C ALA A 68 -11.41 17.37 -17.22
N ARG A 69 -10.23 16.77 -17.46
CA ARG A 69 -10.04 15.77 -18.53
C ARG A 69 -10.54 14.39 -18.11
N TYR A 70 -10.29 14.03 -16.84
CA TYR A 70 -10.67 12.71 -16.29
C TYR A 70 -11.38 12.90 -14.95
N TRP A 71 -12.47 12.15 -14.78
CA TRP A 71 -13.26 12.13 -13.57
C TRP A 71 -13.17 10.76 -12.92
N LEU A 72 -12.87 10.71 -11.62
CA LEU A 72 -12.81 9.49 -10.84
C LEU A 72 -13.75 9.57 -9.64
N HIS A 73 -14.72 8.66 -9.56
CA HIS A 73 -15.69 8.62 -8.47
C HIS A 73 -15.57 7.31 -7.72
N ALA A 74 -15.11 7.38 -6.47
CA ALA A 74 -14.97 6.23 -5.62
C ALA A 74 -16.27 5.95 -4.84
N ARG A 75 -16.65 4.68 -4.72
CA ARG A 75 -17.76 4.29 -3.86
C ARG A 75 -17.41 4.40 -2.39
N HIS A 76 -18.43 4.77 -1.59
CA HIS A 76 -18.30 4.77 -0.13
C HIS A 76 -18.05 3.36 0.39
N LEU A 77 -17.14 3.26 1.37
CA LEU A 77 -16.95 2.01 2.07
C LEU A 77 -18.06 1.78 3.12
N LEU A 78 -18.32 0.51 3.38
CA LEU A 78 -19.11 0.06 4.52
C LEU A 78 -18.20 -0.40 5.64
N VAL A 79 -18.69 -0.34 6.87
CA VAL A 79 -18.05 -0.95 8.03
C VAL A 79 -19.00 -2.00 8.60
N ASN A 80 -18.58 -3.28 8.55
CA ASN A 80 -19.41 -4.42 8.93
C ASN A 80 -20.77 -4.44 8.20
N GLY A 81 -20.77 -4.15 6.89
CA GLY A 81 -21.96 -4.14 6.05
C GLY A 81 -22.86 -2.92 6.18
N GLU A 82 -22.49 -1.94 7.01
CA GLU A 82 -23.27 -0.73 7.25
C GLU A 82 -22.50 0.55 6.91
N LYS A 83 -23.24 1.62 6.59
CA LYS A 83 -22.64 2.95 6.39
C LYS A 83 -21.92 3.39 7.67
N MET A 84 -20.67 3.84 7.54
CA MET A 84 -19.87 4.36 8.64
C MET A 84 -20.55 5.62 9.24
N SER A 85 -20.76 5.61 10.55
CA SER A 85 -21.42 6.70 11.27
C SER A 85 -20.97 6.75 12.73
N LYS A 86 -20.75 7.96 13.25
CA LYS A 86 -20.43 8.16 14.67
C LYS A 86 -21.55 7.68 15.60
N SER A 87 -22.81 7.90 15.19
CA SER A 87 -23.99 7.49 15.98
C SER A 87 -24.14 5.96 16.10
N LYS A 88 -23.60 5.21 15.16
CA LYS A 88 -23.62 3.74 15.17
C LYS A 88 -22.41 3.11 15.86
N GLY A 89 -21.44 3.90 16.30
CA GLY A 89 -20.21 3.40 16.93
C GLY A 89 -19.28 2.60 16.00
N ASN A 90 -19.55 2.60 14.69
CA ASN A 90 -18.75 1.92 13.67
C ASN A 90 -17.82 2.88 12.91
N PHE A 91 -17.49 4.02 13.51
CA PHE A 91 -16.60 5.03 12.94
C PHE A 91 -15.16 4.80 13.42
N PHE A 92 -14.23 4.65 12.48
CA PHE A 92 -12.81 4.53 12.75
C PHE A 92 -12.04 5.60 11.98
N THR A 93 -11.16 6.31 12.67
CA THR A 93 -10.09 7.08 12.01
C THR A 93 -8.88 6.18 11.78
N LEU A 94 -7.99 6.58 10.87
CA LEU A 94 -6.70 5.90 10.72
C LEU A 94 -5.92 5.86 12.04
N ARG A 95 -5.95 6.96 12.81
CA ARG A 95 -5.29 7.05 14.10
C ARG A 95 -5.82 6.03 15.10
N ASP A 96 -7.13 5.83 15.16
CA ASP A 96 -7.75 4.83 16.05
C ASP A 96 -7.25 3.41 15.72
N LEU A 97 -7.15 3.07 14.44
CA LEU A 97 -6.65 1.77 14.01
C LEU A 97 -5.16 1.58 14.35
N LEU A 98 -4.35 2.62 14.14
CA LEU A 98 -2.93 2.59 14.51
C LEU A 98 -2.73 2.47 16.01
N GLN A 99 -3.50 3.20 16.83
CA GLN A 99 -3.47 3.10 18.30
C GLN A 99 -3.92 1.72 18.80
N LYS A 100 -4.78 1.03 18.07
CA LYS A 100 -5.15 -0.37 18.34
C LYS A 100 -4.09 -1.38 17.90
N GLY A 101 -2.96 -0.93 17.32
CA GLY A 101 -1.84 -1.78 16.91
C GLY A 101 -2.01 -2.45 15.55
N TYR A 102 -2.97 -2.01 14.71
CA TYR A 102 -3.09 -2.52 13.35
C TYR A 102 -1.95 -2.02 12.47
N ASP A 103 -1.44 -2.89 11.62
CA ASP A 103 -0.37 -2.58 10.66
C ASP A 103 -0.88 -1.57 9.61
N PRO A 104 -0.19 -0.43 9.40
CA PRO A 104 -0.60 0.57 8.42
C PRO A 104 -0.63 0.02 6.98
N MET A 105 0.25 -0.94 6.64
CA MET A 105 0.26 -1.53 5.30
C MET A 105 -0.87 -2.54 5.12
N ALA A 106 -1.31 -3.22 6.18
CA ALA A 106 -2.51 -4.03 6.16
C ALA A 106 -3.77 -3.17 5.95
N ILE A 107 -3.84 -2.00 6.61
CA ILE A 107 -4.94 -1.04 6.38
C ILE A 107 -4.93 -0.58 4.92
N ARG A 108 -3.77 -0.18 4.39
CA ARG A 108 -3.61 0.22 2.99
C ARG A 108 -4.04 -0.90 2.04
N TYR A 109 -3.61 -2.13 2.31
CA TYR A 109 -3.96 -3.30 1.50
C TYR A 109 -5.48 -3.50 1.43
N VAL A 110 -6.19 -3.46 2.56
CA VAL A 110 -7.66 -3.59 2.61
C VAL A 110 -8.32 -2.50 1.78
N LEU A 111 -7.90 -1.24 1.94
CA LEU A 111 -8.47 -0.12 1.19
C LEU A 111 -8.24 -0.23 -0.33
N MET A 112 -7.20 -0.95 -0.76
CA MET A 112 -6.87 -1.19 -2.17
C MET A 112 -7.38 -2.54 -2.70
N SER A 113 -7.99 -3.38 -1.86
CA SER A 113 -8.34 -4.77 -2.21
C SER A 113 -9.51 -4.89 -3.18
N VAL A 114 -10.30 -3.83 -3.36
CA VAL A 114 -11.41 -3.76 -4.30
C VAL A 114 -11.21 -2.63 -5.31
N HIS A 115 -11.84 -2.74 -6.46
CA HIS A 115 -11.87 -1.66 -7.45
C HIS A 115 -12.58 -0.44 -6.87
N TYR A 116 -12.10 0.79 -7.14
CA TYR A 116 -12.65 2.01 -6.55
C TYR A 116 -14.14 2.24 -6.90
N ARG A 117 -14.64 1.67 -8.00
CA ARG A 117 -16.06 1.68 -8.39
C ARG A 117 -16.90 0.64 -7.65
N GLN A 118 -16.28 -0.22 -6.83
CA GLN A 118 -16.97 -1.24 -6.04
C GLN A 118 -17.00 -0.83 -4.57
N GLN A 119 -18.04 -1.28 -3.88
CA GLN A 119 -18.19 -0.98 -2.47
C GLN A 119 -17.30 -1.89 -1.62
N LEU A 120 -16.35 -1.31 -0.92
CA LEU A 120 -15.53 -2.01 0.06
C LEU A 120 -16.32 -2.21 1.36
N ASN A 121 -16.39 -3.45 1.85
CA ASN A 121 -16.84 -3.73 3.21
C ASN A 121 -15.63 -3.89 4.13
N PHE A 122 -15.32 -2.85 4.87
CA PHE A 122 -14.21 -2.83 5.83
C PHE A 122 -14.61 -3.57 7.11
N THR A 123 -13.78 -4.50 7.56
CA THR A 123 -13.93 -5.20 8.83
C THR A 123 -12.59 -5.28 9.56
N LEU A 124 -12.60 -5.42 10.89
CA LEU A 124 -11.34 -5.64 11.62
C LEU A 124 -10.73 -7.01 11.33
N GLU A 125 -11.54 -7.99 10.90
CA GLU A 125 -11.04 -9.29 10.46
C GLU A 125 -10.27 -9.19 9.14
N SER A 126 -10.77 -8.42 8.18
CA SER A 126 -10.04 -8.18 6.92
C SER A 126 -8.66 -7.56 7.12
N LEU A 127 -8.43 -6.81 8.22
CA LEU A 127 -7.11 -6.31 8.57
C LEU A 127 -6.15 -7.41 9.02
N LYS A 128 -6.64 -8.45 9.70
CA LYS A 128 -5.81 -9.59 10.09
C LYS A 128 -5.40 -10.41 8.87
N GLU A 129 -6.36 -10.71 7.98
CA GLU A 129 -6.10 -11.39 6.71
C GLU A 129 -5.11 -10.61 5.84
N ALA A 130 -5.30 -9.29 5.74
CA ALA A 130 -4.39 -8.42 5.01
C ALA A 130 -2.97 -8.41 5.62
N ARG A 131 -2.85 -8.46 6.95
CA ARG A 131 -1.55 -8.57 7.62
C ARG A 131 -0.82 -9.85 7.23
N GLU A 132 -1.52 -10.98 7.16
CA GLU A 132 -0.93 -12.24 6.70
C GLU A 132 -0.42 -12.14 5.26
N VAL A 133 -1.17 -11.46 4.39
CA VAL A 133 -0.72 -11.22 3.02
C VAL A 133 0.55 -10.37 3.01
N ILE A 134 0.58 -9.24 3.73
CA ILE A 134 1.76 -8.37 3.81
C ILE A 134 2.96 -9.13 4.39
N GLU A 135 2.76 -9.93 5.45
CA GLU A 135 3.82 -10.79 6.01
C GLU A 135 4.35 -11.83 5.01
N LYS A 136 3.47 -12.37 4.16
CA LYS A 136 3.87 -13.29 3.07
C LYS A 136 4.72 -12.60 2.01
N LEU A 137 4.37 -11.36 1.64
CA LEU A 137 5.15 -10.55 0.71
C LEU A 137 6.55 -10.26 1.28
N ASP A 138 6.63 -9.79 2.53
CA ASP A 138 7.89 -9.55 3.24
C ASP A 138 8.76 -10.80 3.30
N ASN A 139 8.17 -11.93 3.73
CA ASN A 139 8.90 -13.18 3.84
C ASN A 139 9.54 -13.57 2.50
N CYS A 140 8.80 -13.48 1.40
CA CYS A 140 9.32 -13.80 0.08
C CYS A 140 10.47 -12.87 -0.33
N TYR A 141 10.30 -11.56 -0.17
CA TYR A 141 11.32 -10.57 -0.48
C TYR A 141 12.62 -10.80 0.30
N PHE A 142 12.52 -10.96 1.63
CA PHE A 142 13.71 -11.18 2.47
C PHE A 142 14.34 -12.56 2.26
N GLN A 143 13.60 -13.56 1.84
CA GLN A 143 14.17 -14.83 1.43
C GLN A 143 15.01 -14.67 0.16
N CYS A 144 14.53 -13.90 -0.83
CA CYS A 144 15.33 -13.60 -2.03
C CYS A 144 16.64 -12.87 -1.65
N LEU A 145 16.55 -11.79 -0.85
CA LEU A 145 17.73 -11.03 -0.39
C LEU A 145 18.73 -11.88 0.39
N SER A 146 18.25 -12.72 1.31
CA SER A 146 19.13 -13.58 2.11
C SER A 146 19.85 -14.62 1.25
N ARG A 147 19.14 -15.23 0.30
CA ARG A 147 19.69 -16.29 -0.56
C ARG A 147 20.73 -15.77 -1.55
N ILE A 148 20.59 -14.55 -2.07
CA ILE A 148 21.64 -13.92 -2.90
C ILE A 148 23.00 -13.92 -2.18
N ARG A 149 22.98 -13.70 -0.85
CA ARG A 149 24.22 -13.63 -0.06
C ARG A 149 24.73 -14.99 0.45
N ILE A 150 23.85 -15.95 0.61
CA ILE A 150 24.21 -17.29 1.14
C ILE A 150 24.62 -18.25 0.01
N ALA A 151 23.97 -18.12 -1.14
CA ALA A 151 23.84 -19.27 -2.03
C ALA A 151 24.93 -19.39 -3.08
N GLY A 152 25.79 -18.56 -3.38
CA GLY A 152 26.81 -18.83 -4.44
C GLY A 152 26.32 -19.72 -5.63
N GLN A 153 25.00 -19.89 -5.79
CA GLN A 153 24.34 -20.74 -6.78
C GLN A 153 24.45 -20.10 -8.17
N LYS A 154 25.53 -20.43 -8.86
CA LYS A 154 25.73 -19.94 -10.23
C LYS A 154 24.79 -20.61 -11.24
N ASN A 155 24.30 -21.82 -10.94
CA ASN A 155 23.47 -22.61 -11.84
C ASN A 155 22.06 -22.76 -11.25
N GLY A 156 21.06 -22.11 -11.85
CA GLY A 156 19.66 -22.17 -11.44
C GLY A 156 18.74 -21.59 -12.51
N GLY A 157 17.44 -21.68 -12.27
CA GLY A 157 16.42 -21.16 -13.17
C GLY A 157 16.17 -19.64 -13.02
N GLU A 158 15.42 -19.12 -13.94
CA GLU A 158 14.87 -17.76 -13.91
C GLU A 158 13.36 -17.82 -14.12
N LEU A 159 12.63 -16.83 -13.60
CA LEU A 159 11.20 -16.68 -13.80
C LEU A 159 10.94 -15.54 -14.78
N ASN A 160 9.88 -15.66 -15.57
CA ASN A 160 9.45 -14.60 -16.48
C ASN A 160 8.66 -13.50 -15.76
N LEU A 161 9.33 -12.77 -14.88
CA LEU A 161 8.73 -11.69 -14.10
C LEU A 161 8.33 -10.48 -14.96
N GLY A 162 8.93 -10.33 -16.14
CA GLY A 162 8.57 -9.31 -17.11
C GLY A 162 7.14 -9.47 -17.62
N ALA A 163 6.70 -10.69 -17.87
CA ALA A 163 5.31 -10.97 -18.26
C ALA A 163 4.31 -10.59 -17.14
N SER A 164 4.59 -11.00 -15.90
CA SER A 164 3.76 -10.63 -14.75
C SER A 164 3.68 -9.10 -14.54
N ALA A 165 4.82 -8.39 -14.69
CA ALA A 165 4.84 -6.94 -14.59
C ALA A 165 4.02 -6.26 -15.71
N ALA A 166 4.06 -6.81 -16.94
CA ALA A 166 3.27 -6.31 -18.06
C ALA A 166 1.76 -6.55 -17.83
N GLU A 167 1.37 -7.72 -17.32
CA GLU A 167 -0.03 -8.02 -16.98
C GLU A 167 -0.55 -7.10 -15.86
N ILE A 168 0.26 -6.81 -14.83
CA ILE A 168 -0.07 -5.83 -13.78
C ILE A 168 -0.26 -4.45 -14.39
N GLY A 169 0.65 -4.02 -15.27
CA GLY A 169 0.53 -2.74 -15.98
C GLY A 169 -0.74 -2.66 -16.83
N LYS A 170 -1.10 -3.74 -17.53
CA LYS A 170 -2.34 -3.82 -18.30
C LYS A 170 -3.58 -3.73 -17.39
N ALA A 171 -3.58 -4.40 -16.24
CA ALA A 171 -4.69 -4.32 -15.29
C ALA A 171 -4.86 -2.90 -14.73
N LEU A 172 -3.75 -2.20 -14.42
CA LEU A 172 -3.78 -0.82 -13.96
C LEU A 172 -4.17 0.16 -15.06
N GLY A 173 -3.84 -0.12 -16.32
CA GLY A 173 -4.27 0.65 -17.48
C GLY A 173 -5.75 0.44 -17.84
N ASP A 174 -6.42 -0.55 -17.27
CA ASP A 174 -7.84 -0.85 -17.42
C ASP A 174 -8.62 -0.28 -16.23
N ASP A 175 -8.88 1.02 -16.27
CA ASP A 175 -9.62 1.79 -15.25
C ASP A 175 -9.08 1.57 -13.82
N LEU A 176 -7.75 1.56 -13.66
CA LEU A 176 -7.08 1.36 -12.37
C LEU A 176 -7.52 0.08 -11.63
N ASN A 177 -7.66 -1.03 -12.34
CA ASN A 177 -8.13 -2.30 -11.77
C ASN A 177 -7.10 -2.89 -10.79
N ILE A 178 -7.00 -2.25 -9.63
CA ILE A 178 -6.04 -2.57 -8.57
C ILE A 178 -6.27 -3.97 -8.00
N ALA A 179 -7.53 -4.43 -7.91
CA ALA A 179 -7.84 -5.76 -7.39
C ALA A 179 -7.24 -6.85 -8.28
N LYS A 180 -7.37 -6.71 -9.61
CA LYS A 180 -6.75 -7.62 -10.59
C LYS A 180 -5.22 -7.54 -10.53
N ALA A 181 -4.66 -6.34 -10.42
CA ALA A 181 -3.22 -6.13 -10.30
C ALA A 181 -2.65 -6.81 -9.03
N LEU A 182 -3.33 -6.68 -7.89
CA LEU A 182 -2.96 -7.36 -6.63
C LEU A 182 -3.04 -8.88 -6.74
N ALA A 183 -4.07 -9.41 -7.40
CA ALA A 183 -4.21 -10.85 -7.62
C ALA A 183 -3.04 -11.41 -8.47
N ILE A 184 -2.65 -10.72 -9.53
CA ILE A 184 -1.49 -11.10 -10.36
C ILE A 184 -0.21 -11.03 -9.52
N PHE A 185 -0.01 -9.96 -8.74
CA PHE A 185 1.15 -9.82 -7.86
C PHE A 185 1.24 -10.98 -6.86
N GLN A 186 0.15 -11.31 -6.14
CA GLN A 186 0.12 -12.43 -5.20
C GLN A 186 0.39 -13.79 -5.87
N LYS A 187 -0.15 -14.02 -7.08
CA LYS A 187 0.11 -15.22 -7.87
C LYS A 187 1.62 -15.32 -8.19
N THR A 188 2.22 -14.24 -8.69
CA THR A 188 3.64 -14.18 -8.99
C THR A 188 4.52 -14.44 -7.76
N VAL A 189 4.16 -13.86 -6.60
CA VAL A 189 4.86 -14.14 -5.33
C VAL A 189 4.74 -15.61 -4.92
N SER A 190 3.59 -16.24 -5.18
CA SER A 190 3.42 -17.67 -4.93
C SER A 190 4.30 -18.52 -5.86
N GLU A 191 4.43 -18.14 -7.12
CA GLU A 191 5.34 -18.77 -8.09
C GLU A 191 6.82 -18.61 -7.67
N ILE A 192 7.22 -17.40 -7.25
CA ILE A 192 8.58 -17.17 -6.71
C ILE A 192 8.84 -18.12 -5.52
N ASN A 193 7.91 -18.22 -4.56
CA ASN A 193 8.07 -19.09 -3.39
C ASN A 193 8.22 -20.58 -3.76
N VAL A 194 7.50 -21.05 -4.78
CA VAL A 194 7.59 -22.44 -5.25
C VAL A 194 8.98 -22.74 -5.85
N HIS A 195 9.55 -21.80 -6.61
CA HIS A 195 10.81 -21.97 -7.32
C HIS A 195 12.03 -21.48 -6.57
N LEU A 196 11.85 -20.84 -5.41
CA LEU A 196 12.87 -20.10 -4.66
C LEU A 196 14.17 -20.92 -4.40
N ALA A 197 14.04 -22.23 -4.15
CA ALA A 197 15.17 -23.11 -3.89
C ALA A 197 16.04 -23.41 -5.14
N HIS A 198 15.47 -23.17 -6.32
CA HIS A 198 16.06 -23.52 -7.61
C HIS A 198 16.43 -22.29 -8.46
N LEU A 199 16.25 -21.08 -7.93
CA LEU A 199 16.61 -19.85 -8.65
C LEU A 199 18.12 -19.62 -8.61
N SER A 200 18.67 -19.15 -9.73
CA SER A 200 20.05 -18.65 -9.81
C SER A 200 20.18 -17.32 -9.04
N GLU A 201 21.40 -16.86 -8.81
CA GLU A 201 21.66 -15.55 -8.23
C GLU A 201 21.03 -14.42 -9.07
N THR A 202 21.12 -14.51 -10.40
CA THR A 202 20.47 -13.59 -11.34
C THR A 202 18.94 -13.67 -11.23
N GLY A 203 18.38 -14.88 -11.11
CA GLY A 203 16.94 -15.07 -10.90
C GLY A 203 16.44 -14.48 -9.57
N LEU A 204 17.21 -14.66 -8.49
CA LEU A 204 16.90 -14.04 -7.19
C LEU A 204 16.98 -12.50 -7.25
N SER A 205 17.99 -11.94 -7.93
CA SER A 205 18.13 -10.49 -8.13
C SER A 205 16.98 -9.94 -8.93
N ALA A 206 16.55 -10.62 -10.00
CA ALA A 206 15.36 -10.24 -10.75
C ALA A 206 14.08 -10.26 -9.90
N CYS A 207 13.95 -11.21 -8.96
CA CYS A 207 12.83 -11.21 -8.00
C CYS A 207 12.87 -9.97 -7.09
N VAL A 208 14.04 -9.60 -6.57
CA VAL A 208 14.19 -8.39 -5.73
C VAL A 208 13.80 -7.14 -6.52
N GLU A 209 14.30 -6.98 -7.74
CA GLU A 209 13.93 -5.84 -8.62
C GLU A 209 12.43 -5.81 -8.93
N PHE A 210 11.82 -6.97 -9.15
CA PHE A 210 10.37 -7.08 -9.34
C PHE A 210 9.61 -6.58 -8.10
N PHE A 211 9.99 -6.99 -6.88
CA PHE A 211 9.39 -6.50 -5.65
C PHE A 211 9.57 -4.99 -5.49
N GLU A 212 10.77 -4.44 -5.75
CA GLU A 212 11.01 -3.00 -5.69
C GLU A 212 10.14 -2.21 -6.68
N ARG A 213 9.95 -2.75 -7.89
CA ARG A 213 9.05 -2.16 -8.88
C ARG A 213 7.60 -2.19 -8.41
N MET A 214 7.13 -3.32 -7.86
CA MET A 214 5.77 -3.46 -7.34
C MET A 214 5.54 -2.57 -6.12
N ASP A 215 6.54 -2.44 -5.26
CA ASP A 215 6.42 -1.59 -4.07
C ASP A 215 6.30 -0.10 -4.42
N ARG A 216 6.94 0.37 -5.50
CA ARG A 216 6.71 1.72 -6.03
C ARG A 216 5.28 1.96 -6.52
N ILE A 217 4.57 0.90 -6.92
CA ILE A 217 3.17 0.97 -7.38
C ILE A 217 2.20 0.85 -6.20
N PHE A 218 2.36 -0.19 -5.40
CA PHE A 218 1.41 -0.51 -4.32
C PHE A 218 1.72 0.22 -3.01
N GLY A 219 2.99 0.55 -2.75
CA GLY A 219 3.44 1.28 -1.56
C GLY A 219 3.21 0.50 -0.27
N PHE A 220 3.58 -0.78 -0.23
CA PHE A 220 3.46 -1.63 0.96
C PHE A 220 4.70 -1.62 1.86
N ASP A 221 5.71 -0.80 1.52
CA ASP A 221 6.96 -0.67 2.28
C ASP A 221 7.72 -2.00 2.44
N ILE A 222 7.64 -2.87 1.41
CA ILE A 222 8.30 -4.18 1.38
C ILE A 222 9.79 -4.00 1.14
N SER A 223 10.16 -3.15 0.19
CA SER A 223 11.51 -2.92 -0.29
C SER A 223 12.23 -1.75 0.38
N SER A 224 11.73 -1.29 1.53
CA SER A 224 12.36 -0.20 2.31
C SER A 224 13.77 -0.55 2.81
N VAL A 225 14.04 -1.84 2.97
CA VAL A 225 15.35 -2.38 3.31
C VAL A 225 15.90 -3.12 2.11
N ARG A 226 16.86 -2.53 1.42
CA ARG A 226 17.48 -3.10 0.21
C ARG A 226 18.65 -4.04 0.49
N GLU A 227 19.23 -3.93 1.67
CA GLU A 227 20.35 -4.77 2.09
C GLU A 227 20.19 -5.25 3.53
N ILE A 228 20.51 -6.52 3.75
CA ILE A 228 20.61 -7.05 5.11
C ILE A 228 21.98 -6.65 5.65
N PRO A 229 22.08 -6.00 6.82
CA PRO A 229 23.37 -5.61 7.40
C PRO A 229 24.33 -6.80 7.53
N SER A 230 25.61 -6.57 7.24
CA SER A 230 26.63 -7.61 7.24
C SER A 230 26.80 -8.30 8.60
N ASP A 231 26.61 -7.55 9.68
CA ASP A 231 26.64 -8.08 11.04
C ASP A 231 25.44 -8.98 11.35
N VAL A 232 24.25 -8.70 10.80
CA VAL A 232 23.08 -9.58 10.90
C VAL A 232 23.31 -10.87 10.10
N MET A 233 23.88 -10.77 8.88
CA MET A 233 24.21 -11.94 8.06
C MET A 233 25.27 -12.82 8.73
N ARG A 234 26.28 -12.24 9.33
CA ARG A 234 27.29 -12.97 10.10
C ARG A 234 26.66 -13.75 11.26
N THR A 235 25.84 -13.06 12.08
CA THR A 235 25.14 -13.71 13.19
C THR A 235 24.18 -14.81 12.71
N LEU A 236 23.54 -14.64 11.54
CA LEU A 236 22.75 -15.69 10.93
C LEU A 236 23.58 -16.90 10.52
N SER A 237 24.77 -16.70 9.96
CA SER A 237 25.69 -17.80 9.61
C SER A 237 26.12 -18.60 10.85
N GLU A 238 26.48 -17.89 11.92
CA GLU A 238 26.81 -18.51 13.22
C GLU A 238 25.63 -19.29 13.79
N TYR A 239 24.41 -18.74 13.68
CA TYR A 239 23.16 -19.42 14.07
C TYR A 239 22.97 -20.73 13.31
N VAL A 240 23.15 -20.71 11.98
CA VAL A 240 23.02 -21.90 11.13
C VAL A 240 24.01 -22.97 11.53
N GLU A 241 25.29 -22.61 11.81
CA GLU A 241 26.30 -23.58 12.25
C GLU A 241 25.96 -24.17 13.61
N ALA A 242 25.55 -23.36 14.59
CA ALA A 242 25.10 -23.85 15.90
C ALA A 242 23.95 -24.85 15.78
N ARG A 243 23.00 -24.58 14.88
CA ARG A 243 21.87 -25.49 14.59
C ARG A 243 22.31 -26.81 13.96
N LYS A 244 23.31 -26.79 13.05
CA LYS A 244 23.88 -28.02 12.42
C LYS A 244 24.49 -28.96 13.45
N VAL A 245 25.24 -28.39 14.42
CA VAL A 245 25.85 -29.14 15.48
C VAL A 245 24.94 -29.41 16.68
N LYS A 246 23.66 -29.03 16.58
CA LYS A 246 22.62 -29.17 17.63
C LYS A 246 22.94 -28.43 18.93
N ASP A 247 23.76 -27.36 18.87
CA ASP A 247 23.97 -26.46 19.99
C ASP A 247 22.79 -25.47 20.07
N PHE A 248 21.74 -25.91 20.76
CA PHE A 248 20.49 -25.13 20.90
C PHE A 248 20.68 -23.93 21.79
N ALA A 249 21.56 -23.99 22.81
CA ALA A 249 21.82 -22.88 23.73
C ALA A 249 22.44 -21.69 22.98
N THR A 250 23.49 -21.93 22.19
CA THR A 250 24.12 -20.89 21.36
C THR A 250 23.17 -20.40 20.28
N SER A 251 22.41 -21.28 19.63
CA SER A 251 21.45 -20.86 18.58
C SER A 251 20.36 -19.94 19.14
N ASP A 252 19.86 -20.19 20.33
CA ASP A 252 18.85 -19.33 20.98
C ASP A 252 19.41 -17.95 21.37
N GLN A 253 20.67 -17.87 21.82
CA GLN A 253 21.36 -16.62 22.08
C GLN A 253 21.53 -15.79 20.79
N LEU A 254 21.96 -16.42 19.72
CA LEU A 254 22.14 -15.77 18.41
C LEU A 254 20.81 -15.31 17.83
N ARG A 255 19.73 -16.08 17.98
CA ARG A 255 18.37 -15.67 17.60
C ARG A 255 17.92 -14.40 18.35
N LYS A 256 18.20 -14.31 19.67
CA LYS A 256 17.92 -13.11 20.48
C LYS A 256 18.74 -11.92 19.99
N ALA A 257 20.03 -12.09 19.73
CA ALA A 257 20.90 -11.02 19.24
C ALA A 257 20.42 -10.48 17.86
N ILE A 258 19.90 -11.33 16.99
CA ILE A 258 19.28 -10.92 15.73
C ILE A 258 17.98 -10.15 16.00
N ALA A 259 17.16 -10.58 16.97
CA ALA A 259 15.90 -9.93 17.33
C ALA A 259 16.13 -8.54 17.93
N GLU A 260 17.14 -8.34 18.77
CA GLU A 260 17.54 -7.06 19.36
C GLU A 260 17.93 -6.02 18.28
N LYS A 261 18.45 -6.48 17.14
CA LYS A 261 18.74 -5.63 15.97
C LYS A 261 17.49 -5.34 15.12
N GLY A 262 16.31 -5.80 15.55
CA GLY A 262 15.03 -5.62 14.85
C GLY A 262 14.83 -6.54 13.65
N TRP A 263 15.46 -7.71 13.68
CA TRP A 263 15.32 -8.76 12.66
C TRP A 263 14.75 -10.04 13.26
N GLN A 264 14.16 -10.87 12.42
CA GLN A 264 13.61 -12.17 12.82
C GLN A 264 14.21 -13.27 11.98
N VAL A 265 14.72 -14.32 12.62
CA VAL A 265 15.17 -15.54 11.92
C VAL A 265 13.94 -16.32 11.44
N LYS A 266 14.00 -16.77 10.21
CA LYS A 266 13.08 -17.75 9.62
C LYS A 266 13.86 -19.02 9.30
N ASP A 267 13.51 -20.10 10.00
CA ASP A 267 14.12 -21.40 9.74
C ASP A 267 13.66 -21.92 8.37
N GLY A 268 14.59 -22.44 7.60
CA GLY A 268 14.32 -23.11 6.34
C GLY A 268 13.66 -24.48 6.56
N ARG A 269 13.01 -25.02 5.54
CA ARG A 269 12.59 -26.42 5.52
C ARG A 269 13.83 -27.33 5.50
N PRO A 270 13.70 -28.63 5.79
CA PRO A 270 14.82 -29.56 5.65
C PRO A 270 15.50 -29.43 4.26
N GLY A 271 16.78 -29.10 4.25
CA GLY A 271 17.56 -28.84 3.03
C GLY A 271 17.54 -27.40 2.52
N GLU A 272 16.78 -26.52 3.13
CA GLU A 272 16.76 -25.09 2.80
C GLU A 272 17.52 -24.25 3.84
N PRO A 273 18.18 -23.14 3.42
CA PRO A 273 18.87 -22.25 4.35
C PRO A 273 17.89 -21.48 5.24
N SER A 274 18.27 -21.25 6.50
CA SER A 274 17.60 -20.25 7.33
C SER A 274 17.84 -18.84 6.77
N THR A 275 16.87 -17.97 6.89
CA THR A 275 16.89 -16.60 6.37
C THR A 275 16.51 -15.62 7.47
N VAL A 276 16.65 -14.32 7.22
CA VAL A 276 16.19 -13.27 8.13
C VAL A 276 15.23 -12.33 7.42
N LYS A 277 14.30 -11.76 8.17
CA LYS A 277 13.45 -10.65 7.72
C LYS A 277 13.49 -9.49 8.71
N LYS A 278 13.32 -8.28 8.21
CA LYS A 278 13.16 -7.09 9.05
C LYS A 278 11.80 -7.11 9.73
N ASN A 279 11.78 -6.81 11.03
CA ASN A 279 10.53 -6.57 11.74
C ASN A 279 9.89 -5.27 11.23
N ARG A 280 8.60 -5.30 10.93
CA ARG A 280 7.87 -4.08 10.61
C ARG A 280 7.82 -3.17 11.83
N ARG A 281 7.97 -1.87 11.60
CA ARG A 281 7.79 -0.89 12.67
C ARG A 281 6.32 -0.88 13.08
N VAL A 282 6.09 -1.07 14.36
CA VAL A 282 4.79 -0.77 14.97
C VAL A 282 4.72 0.74 15.16
N TRP A 283 3.60 1.34 14.88
CA TRP A 283 3.40 2.77 15.11
C TRP A 283 3.53 3.08 16.62
N ASP A 284 4.50 3.93 16.98
CA ASP A 284 4.85 4.25 18.37
C ASP A 284 4.12 5.49 18.92
N GLY A 285 3.17 6.03 18.16
CA GLY A 285 2.41 7.23 18.55
C GLY A 285 3.16 8.54 18.35
N LYS A 286 4.39 8.52 17.86
CA LYS A 286 5.22 9.70 17.63
C LYS A 286 5.26 10.01 16.14
N LYS A 287 4.46 10.95 15.73
CA LYS A 287 4.37 11.88 14.60
C LYS A 287 2.97 12.00 14.03
#